data_575f5fb45cbae44431b28ec5083f6980
#
_entry.id   575f5fb45cbae44431b28ec5083f6980
#
_cell.length_a   1.000
_cell.length_b   1.000
_cell.length_c   1.000
_cell.angle_alpha   90.00
_cell.angle_beta   90.00
_cell.angle_gamma   90.00
#
_symmetry.space_group_name_H-M   'P 1'
#
loop_
_entity.id
_entity.type
_entity.pdbx_description
1 polymer ?
#
loop_
_entity_poly.entity_id
_entity_poly.type
_entity_poly.pdbx_seq_one_letter_code
_entity_poly.pdbx_strand_id
1 'polypeptide(L)'
;MGSEEVRLFLSSLANSRHVAINTQKIALNALAFLYNRFLQQPLGDIDYIPASKPRRLPSVISANEVQRILQVMDTRNQVIFTLLYGAGLRINECLRLRVKDFDFDNGCITVHDGKGGKSRNSLLPTRLIPAIK
;
A
#
# COMPACT_ATOMS: atom_id res chain seq x y z
N MET A 1 -18.42 22.80 17.00
CA MET A 1 -17.16 22.65 16.23
C MET A 1 -17.48 23.00 14.79
N GLY A 2 -16.87 24.05 14.27
CA GLY A 2 -17.15 24.58 12.94
C GLY A 2 -15.91 24.62 12.05
N SER A 3 -15.97 25.39 10.96
CA SER A 3 -14.88 25.50 9.96
C SER A 3 -13.59 26.04 10.58
N GLU A 4 -13.67 26.93 11.56
CA GLU A 4 -12.48 27.50 12.22
C GLU A 4 -11.70 26.45 13.01
N GLU A 5 -12.37 25.62 13.80
CA GLU A 5 -11.70 24.54 14.55
C GLU A 5 -11.11 23.50 13.63
N VAL A 6 -11.77 23.21 12.51
CA VAL A 6 -11.24 22.33 11.46
C VAL A 6 -9.99 22.92 10.83
N ARG A 7 -9.99 24.24 10.52
CA ARG A 7 -8.84 24.97 10.01
C ARG A 7 -7.65 24.89 10.97
N LEU A 8 -7.88 25.19 12.25
CA LEU A 8 -6.85 25.12 13.29
C LEU A 8 -6.28 23.71 13.44
N PHE A 9 -7.14 22.70 13.46
CA PHE A 9 -6.72 21.29 13.52
C PHE A 9 -5.84 20.90 12.33
N LEU A 10 -6.28 21.17 11.10
CA LEU A 10 -5.51 20.84 9.90
C LEU A 10 -4.17 21.58 9.86
N SER A 11 -4.14 22.85 10.25
CA SER A 11 -2.92 23.64 10.33
C SER A 11 -1.96 23.11 11.42
N SER A 12 -2.49 22.64 12.55
CA SER A 12 -1.68 22.03 13.61
C SER A 12 -0.99 20.73 13.17
N LEU A 13 -1.64 19.95 12.29
CA LEU A 13 -1.03 18.75 11.71
C LEU A 13 0.22 19.09 10.89
N ALA A 14 0.21 20.21 10.17
CA ALA A 14 1.37 20.67 9.41
C ALA A 14 2.46 21.25 10.31
N ASN A 15 2.11 22.20 11.19
CA ASN A 15 3.05 23.01 11.94
C ASN A 15 3.62 22.32 13.19
N SER A 16 2.75 21.65 13.98
CA SER A 16 3.14 21.05 15.25
C SER A 16 3.51 19.57 15.10
N ARG A 17 2.81 18.84 14.27
CA ARG A 17 3.02 17.39 14.10
C ARG A 17 3.85 17.02 12.87
N HIS A 18 4.15 17.98 12.00
CA HIS A 18 4.96 17.79 10.79
C HIS A 18 4.55 16.55 9.97
N VAL A 19 3.25 16.31 9.83
CA VAL A 19 2.73 15.14 9.13
C VAL A 19 3.01 15.20 7.63
N ALA A 20 2.98 14.05 6.96
CA ALA A 20 3.06 13.99 5.50
C ALA A 20 1.79 14.58 4.86
N ILE A 21 1.92 15.11 3.65
CA ILE A 21 0.81 15.69 2.85
C ILE A 21 -0.38 14.74 2.77
N ASN A 22 -0.12 13.45 2.54
CA ASN A 22 -1.19 12.44 2.45
C ASN A 22 -1.93 12.25 3.78
N THR A 23 -1.25 12.34 4.92
CA THR A 23 -1.88 12.23 6.25
C THR A 23 -2.83 13.40 6.48
N GLN A 24 -2.41 14.63 6.13
CA GLN A 24 -3.27 15.80 6.23
C GLN A 24 -4.47 15.68 5.27
N LYS A 25 -4.27 15.20 4.03
CA LYS A 25 -5.37 14.95 3.08
C LYS A 25 -6.37 13.92 3.59
N ILE A 26 -5.92 12.85 4.24
CA ILE A 26 -6.82 11.85 4.84
C ILE A 26 -7.66 12.49 5.95
N ALA A 27 -7.04 13.30 6.81
CA ALA A 27 -7.76 14.03 7.85
C ALA A 27 -8.80 15.01 7.27
N LEU A 28 -8.42 15.78 6.24
CA LEU A 28 -9.34 16.68 5.53
C LEU A 28 -10.53 15.90 4.93
N ASN A 29 -10.25 14.81 4.21
CA ASN A 29 -11.30 14.00 3.58
C ASN A 29 -12.25 13.38 4.63
N ALA A 30 -11.73 12.93 5.76
CA ALA A 30 -12.54 12.40 6.86
C ALA A 30 -13.47 13.47 7.45
N LEU A 31 -12.94 14.69 7.68
CA LEU A 31 -13.73 15.81 8.16
C LEU A 31 -14.75 16.27 7.12
N ALA A 32 -14.36 16.39 5.86
CA ALA A 32 -15.27 16.73 4.77
C ALA A 32 -16.42 15.72 4.64
N PHE A 33 -16.11 14.41 4.75
CA PHE A 33 -17.14 13.38 4.76
C PHE A 33 -18.08 13.52 5.96
N LEU A 34 -17.53 13.70 7.17
CA LEU A 34 -18.32 13.88 8.39
C LEU A 34 -19.28 15.05 8.26
N TYR A 35 -18.76 16.22 7.89
CA TYR A 35 -19.57 17.44 7.82
C TYR A 35 -20.55 17.43 6.65
N ASN A 36 -20.11 17.07 5.44
CA ASN A 36 -20.95 17.17 4.24
C ASN A 36 -21.96 16.02 4.15
N ARG A 37 -21.60 14.79 4.58
CA ARG A 37 -22.46 13.62 4.40
C ARG A 37 -23.24 13.24 5.65
N PHE A 38 -22.62 13.32 6.82
CA PHE A 38 -23.24 12.86 8.05
C PHE A 38 -23.97 14.00 8.78
N LEU A 39 -23.31 15.12 9.02
CA LEU A 39 -23.89 16.27 9.70
C LEU A 39 -24.73 17.17 8.81
N GLN A 40 -24.59 17.05 7.49
CA GLN A 40 -25.25 17.90 6.47
C GLN A 40 -24.99 19.40 6.70
N GLN A 41 -23.82 19.74 7.22
CA GLN A 41 -23.36 21.11 7.50
C GLN A 41 -22.07 21.35 6.71
N PRO A 42 -22.14 21.77 5.43
CA PRO A 42 -20.96 21.97 4.61
C PRO A 42 -19.95 22.92 5.25
N LEU A 43 -18.69 22.52 5.31
CA LEU A 43 -17.62 23.34 5.88
C LEU A 43 -17.23 24.56 5.04
N GLY A 44 -17.68 24.62 3.77
CA GLY A 44 -17.24 25.66 2.83
C GLY A 44 -15.75 25.53 2.49
N ASP A 45 -15.17 26.61 1.99
CA ASP A 45 -13.73 26.69 1.72
C ASP A 45 -12.97 26.89 3.04
N ILE A 46 -12.04 25.98 3.31
CA ILE A 46 -11.20 26.02 4.52
C ILE A 46 -9.79 26.41 4.10
N ASP A 47 -9.39 27.63 4.47
CA ASP A 47 -8.02 28.11 4.29
C ASP A 47 -7.13 27.59 5.43
N TYR A 48 -6.46 26.46 5.22
CA TYR A 48 -5.56 25.84 6.20
C TYR A 48 -4.12 25.80 5.67
N ILE A 49 -3.15 25.75 6.59
CA ILE A 49 -1.72 25.65 6.23
C ILE A 49 -1.44 24.22 5.69
N PRO A 50 -1.06 24.07 4.40
CA PRO A 50 -0.77 22.76 3.83
C PRO A 50 0.54 22.21 4.36
N ALA A 51 0.58 20.89 4.59
CA ALA A 51 1.80 20.20 4.92
C ALA A 51 2.78 20.25 3.73
N SER A 52 4.01 20.64 3.98
CA SER A 52 5.04 20.88 2.94
C SER A 52 6.07 19.75 2.81
N LYS A 53 5.91 18.65 3.57
CA LYS A 53 6.88 17.56 3.53
C LYS A 53 6.96 16.93 2.14
N PRO A 54 8.06 17.05 1.40
CA PRO A 54 8.15 16.59 0.03
C PRO A 54 7.98 15.08 -0.05
N ARG A 55 7.29 14.62 -1.11
CA ARG A 55 7.16 13.20 -1.42
C ARG A 55 8.53 12.68 -1.84
N ARG A 56 9.13 11.79 -1.05
CA ARG A 56 10.34 11.08 -1.46
C ARG A 56 9.98 10.12 -2.60
N LEU A 57 10.68 10.24 -3.70
CA LEU A 57 10.59 9.24 -4.77
C LEU A 57 11.18 7.93 -4.24
N PRO A 58 10.51 6.78 -4.46
CA PRO A 58 11.09 5.50 -4.10
C PRO A 58 12.35 5.26 -4.93
N SER A 59 13.43 4.78 -4.31
CA SER A 59 14.59 4.29 -5.03
C SER A 59 14.23 2.94 -5.68
N VAL A 60 14.62 2.79 -6.94
CA VAL A 60 14.40 1.55 -7.68
C VAL A 60 15.69 0.72 -7.59
N ILE A 61 15.56 -0.52 -7.14
CA ILE A 61 16.66 -1.49 -7.07
C ILE A 61 16.76 -2.19 -8.43
N SER A 62 17.97 -2.31 -8.97
CA SER A 62 18.21 -3.02 -10.24
C SER A 62 18.00 -4.54 -10.10
N ALA A 63 17.75 -5.22 -11.23
CA ALA A 63 17.56 -6.68 -11.23
C ALA A 63 18.78 -7.43 -10.67
N ASN A 64 19.99 -6.95 -10.93
CA ASN A 64 21.22 -7.54 -10.40
C ASN A 64 21.32 -7.39 -8.85
N GLU A 65 20.94 -6.24 -8.33
CA GLU A 65 20.90 -6.02 -6.88
C GLU A 65 19.85 -6.91 -6.21
N VAL A 66 18.66 -7.06 -6.81
CA VAL A 66 17.63 -7.99 -6.33
C VAL A 66 18.16 -9.42 -6.28
N GLN A 67 18.86 -9.89 -7.32
CA GLN A 67 19.44 -11.23 -7.33
C GLN A 67 20.47 -11.41 -6.22
N ARG A 68 21.34 -10.42 -6.00
CA ARG A 68 22.35 -10.48 -4.92
C ARG A 68 21.69 -10.51 -3.54
N ILE A 69 20.62 -9.73 -3.34
CA ILE A 69 19.86 -9.76 -2.08
C ILE A 69 19.23 -11.13 -1.87
N LEU A 70 18.60 -11.71 -2.88
CA LEU A 70 17.97 -13.02 -2.79
C LEU A 70 18.98 -14.15 -2.43
N GLN A 71 20.21 -14.06 -2.91
CA GLN A 71 21.25 -15.08 -2.64
C GLN A 71 21.68 -15.15 -1.18
N VAL A 72 21.57 -14.05 -0.42
CA VAL A 72 21.97 -13.98 0.99
C VAL A 72 20.81 -14.18 1.96
N MET A 73 19.60 -14.33 1.45
CA MET A 73 18.40 -14.57 2.27
C MET A 73 18.27 -16.05 2.64
N ASP A 74 17.66 -16.32 3.79
CA ASP A 74 17.19 -17.65 4.14
C ASP A 74 16.07 -18.11 3.18
N THR A 75 15.89 -19.43 3.05
CA THR A 75 14.96 -20.05 2.08
C THR A 75 13.54 -19.53 2.20
N ARG A 76 13.03 -19.32 3.41
CA ARG A 76 11.66 -18.83 3.63
C ARG A 76 11.48 -17.42 3.10
N ASN A 77 12.38 -16.52 3.46
CA ASN A 77 12.34 -15.15 3.00
C ASN A 77 12.61 -15.07 1.50
N GLN A 78 13.50 -15.87 0.96
CA GLN A 78 13.76 -15.97 -0.48
C GLN A 78 12.49 -16.29 -1.26
N VAL A 79 11.67 -17.24 -0.81
CA VAL A 79 10.37 -17.59 -1.43
C VAL A 79 9.42 -16.39 -1.40
N ILE A 80 9.25 -15.77 -0.23
CA ILE A 80 8.37 -14.60 -0.06
C ILE A 80 8.80 -13.46 -0.99
N PHE A 81 10.07 -13.08 -0.97
CA PHE A 81 10.58 -11.97 -1.79
C PHE A 81 10.54 -12.28 -3.29
N THR A 82 10.77 -13.53 -3.69
CA THR A 82 10.64 -13.94 -5.09
C THR A 82 9.17 -13.86 -5.56
N LEU A 83 8.20 -14.19 -4.71
CA LEU A 83 6.78 -13.99 -5.01
C LEU A 83 6.42 -12.51 -5.12
N LEU A 84 6.90 -11.67 -4.19
CA LEU A 84 6.64 -10.23 -4.22
C LEU A 84 7.22 -9.59 -5.50
N TYR A 85 8.47 -9.90 -5.84
CA TYR A 85 9.16 -9.31 -6.98
C TYR A 85 8.71 -9.92 -8.32
N GLY A 86 8.62 -11.26 -8.41
CA GLY A 86 8.33 -11.95 -9.66
C GLY A 86 6.85 -12.01 -10.02
N ALA A 87 5.96 -12.13 -9.03
CA ALA A 87 4.51 -12.17 -9.24
C ALA A 87 3.83 -10.82 -8.99
N GLY A 88 4.52 -9.79 -8.50
CA GLY A 88 3.97 -8.47 -8.21
C GLY A 88 2.88 -8.49 -7.13
N LEU A 89 2.98 -9.38 -6.15
CA LEU A 89 2.02 -9.51 -5.07
C LEU A 89 2.23 -8.42 -4.02
N ARG A 90 1.15 -8.01 -3.35
CA ARG A 90 1.26 -7.24 -2.11
C ARG A 90 1.67 -8.17 -0.97
N ILE A 91 2.37 -7.64 0.04
CA ILE A 91 2.83 -8.45 1.18
C ILE A 91 1.70 -9.26 1.82
N ASN A 92 0.55 -8.67 2.05
CA ASN A 92 -0.60 -9.35 2.64
C ASN A 92 -1.23 -10.40 1.70
N GLU A 93 -1.17 -10.20 0.39
CA GLU A 93 -1.60 -11.19 -0.60
C GLU A 93 -0.66 -12.40 -0.55
N CYS A 94 0.65 -12.15 -0.55
CA CYS A 94 1.66 -13.20 -0.46
C CYS A 94 1.53 -14.03 0.83
N LEU A 95 1.36 -13.39 1.98
CA LEU A 95 1.25 -14.08 3.28
C LEU A 95 -0.05 -14.89 3.45
N ARG A 96 -1.06 -14.63 2.63
CA ARG A 96 -2.34 -15.37 2.62
C ARG A 96 -2.41 -16.47 1.58
N LEU A 97 -1.39 -16.63 0.74
CA LEU A 97 -1.34 -17.69 -0.26
C LEU A 97 -1.40 -19.08 0.38
N ARG A 98 -2.15 -19.96 -0.24
CA ARG A 98 -2.26 -21.38 0.11
C ARG A 98 -1.70 -22.22 -1.03
N VAL A 99 -1.28 -23.44 -0.73
CA VAL A 99 -0.76 -24.38 -1.75
C VAL A 99 -1.75 -24.55 -2.93
N LYS A 100 -3.03 -24.61 -2.64
CA LYS A 100 -4.10 -24.73 -3.66
C LYS A 100 -4.26 -23.52 -4.58
N ASP A 101 -3.67 -22.39 -4.25
CA ASP A 101 -3.74 -21.16 -5.05
C ASP A 101 -2.67 -21.15 -6.16
N PHE A 102 -1.77 -22.16 -6.17
CA PHE A 102 -0.74 -22.34 -7.18
C PHE A 102 -1.22 -23.32 -8.25
N ASP A 103 -1.29 -22.84 -9.47
CA ASP A 103 -1.52 -23.66 -10.67
C ASP A 103 -0.18 -23.89 -11.36
N PHE A 104 0.41 -25.06 -11.12
CA PHE A 104 1.72 -25.41 -11.66
C PHE A 104 1.67 -25.75 -13.14
N ASP A 105 0.53 -26.22 -13.65
CA ASP A 105 0.35 -26.62 -15.04
C ASP A 105 0.23 -25.37 -15.95
N ASN A 106 -0.52 -24.38 -15.49
CA ASN A 106 -0.68 -23.12 -16.22
C ASN A 106 0.33 -22.04 -15.80
N GLY A 107 1.20 -22.31 -14.81
CA GLY A 107 2.23 -21.38 -14.34
C GLY A 107 1.65 -20.10 -13.75
N CYS A 108 0.53 -20.19 -13.03
CA CYS A 108 -0.12 -19.02 -12.46
C CYS A 108 -0.46 -19.18 -10.96
N ILE A 109 -0.72 -18.06 -10.32
CA ILE A 109 -1.12 -17.95 -8.90
C ILE A 109 -2.46 -17.23 -8.86
N THR A 110 -3.46 -17.85 -8.22
CA THR A 110 -4.74 -17.19 -7.98
C THR A 110 -4.67 -16.38 -6.69
N VAL A 111 -4.80 -15.07 -6.82
CA VAL A 111 -4.81 -14.13 -5.70
C VAL A 111 -6.25 -13.81 -5.35
N HIS A 112 -6.69 -14.26 -4.18
CA HIS A 112 -8.02 -13.99 -3.65
C HIS A 112 -8.06 -12.67 -2.89
N ASP A 113 -9.25 -12.03 -2.85
CA ASP A 113 -9.52 -10.82 -2.07
C ASP A 113 -8.51 -9.67 -2.29
N GLY A 114 -8.11 -9.45 -3.54
CA GLY A 114 -7.30 -8.31 -3.93
C GLY A 114 -7.99 -6.97 -3.63
N LYS A 115 -7.37 -5.86 -4.03
CA LYS A 115 -7.94 -4.50 -3.83
C LYS A 115 -9.37 -4.43 -4.42
N GLY A 116 -10.37 -4.20 -3.55
CA GLY A 116 -11.78 -4.15 -3.93
C GLY A 116 -12.48 -5.51 -3.97
N GLY A 117 -11.95 -6.54 -3.29
CA GLY A 117 -12.58 -7.88 -3.19
C GLY A 117 -12.56 -8.70 -4.49
N LYS A 118 -11.75 -8.30 -5.48
CA LYS A 118 -11.64 -9.00 -6.77
C LYS A 118 -10.48 -9.99 -6.75
N SER A 119 -10.74 -11.23 -7.15
CA SER A 119 -9.69 -12.23 -7.41
C SER A 119 -9.00 -11.94 -8.75
N ARG A 120 -7.72 -12.26 -8.84
CA ARG A 120 -6.93 -12.13 -10.06
C ARG A 120 -5.90 -13.25 -10.17
N ASN A 121 -5.50 -13.58 -11.39
CA ASN A 121 -4.36 -14.44 -11.63
C ASN A 121 -3.08 -13.60 -11.80
N SER A 122 -1.97 -14.12 -11.28
CA SER A 122 -0.64 -13.57 -11.45
C SER A 122 0.32 -14.67 -11.93
N LEU A 123 1.45 -14.29 -12.49
CA LEU A 123 2.45 -15.25 -12.95
C LEU A 123 3.12 -15.98 -11.78
N LEU A 124 3.29 -17.30 -11.92
CA LEU A 124 4.12 -18.09 -11.01
C LEU A 124 5.56 -18.03 -11.48
N PRO A 125 6.49 -17.45 -10.71
CA PRO A 125 7.90 -17.47 -11.05
C PRO A 125 8.42 -18.92 -11.11
N THR A 126 8.87 -19.36 -12.28
CA THR A 126 9.32 -20.75 -12.51
C THR A 126 10.43 -21.20 -11.55
N ARG A 127 11.27 -20.24 -11.11
CA ARG A 127 12.33 -20.46 -10.14
C ARG A 127 11.84 -20.95 -8.78
N LEU A 128 10.57 -20.71 -8.44
CA LEU A 128 9.96 -21.10 -7.16
C LEU A 128 9.37 -22.51 -7.17
N ILE A 129 9.11 -23.08 -8.34
CA ILE A 129 8.46 -24.40 -8.46
C ILE A 129 9.18 -25.48 -7.63
N PRO A 130 10.54 -25.60 -7.67
CA PRO A 130 11.24 -26.59 -6.87
C PRO A 130 11.19 -26.38 -5.36
N ALA A 131 10.91 -25.15 -4.91
CA ALA A 131 10.86 -24.82 -3.48
C ALA A 131 9.46 -24.93 -2.88
N ILE A 132 8.41 -25.03 -3.73
CA ILE A 132 6.99 -25.09 -3.31
C ILE A 132 6.44 -26.53 -3.50
N LYS A 133 6.97 -27.31 -4.43
CA LYS A 133 6.67 -28.75 -4.61
C LYS A 133 7.40 -29.58 -3.57
#